data_2d37e898395ca43eb97dbc3ac09e3db8
#
_entry.id   2d37e898395ca43eb97dbc3ac09e3db8
#
_cell.length_a   1.000
_cell.length_b   1.000
_cell.length_c   1.000
_cell.angle_alpha   90.00
_cell.angle_beta   90.00
_cell.angle_gamma   90.00
#
_symmetry.space_group_name_H-M   'P 1'
#
loop_
_entity.id
_entity.type
_entity.pdbx_description
1 polymer ?
#
loop_
_entity_poly.entity_id
_entity_poly.type
_entity_poly.pdbx_seq_one_letter_code
_entity_poly.pdbx_strand_id
1 'polypeptide(L)'
;MTTTTRELYGFERYERAKHAFDDGRYTDAARDLEDFFTDLAAARAEGADDPVGHGTAEMHLLLARAYFHSAQLERAAAAAREVIAARPDDAYAHLLLGRSLERAGHKDEARGPLRLAELLGGYGTAAGPAAKVADEGF
;
A
#
# COMPACT_ATOMS: atom_id res chain seq x y z
N MET A 1 -10.80 -27.11 4.16
CA MET A 1 -10.90 -27.05 2.69
C MET A 1 -11.32 -25.67 2.18
N THR A 2 -12.30 -25.02 2.79
CA THR A 2 -12.73 -23.66 2.41
C THR A 2 -11.65 -22.60 2.67
N THR A 3 -10.82 -22.77 3.68
CA THR A 3 -9.75 -21.83 4.04
C THR A 3 -8.63 -21.83 2.98
N THR A 4 -8.27 -23.01 2.49
CA THR A 4 -7.20 -23.17 1.48
C THR A 4 -7.58 -22.52 0.14
N THR A 5 -8.85 -22.62 -0.26
CA THR A 5 -9.33 -22.02 -1.51
C THR A 5 -9.29 -20.49 -1.43
N ARG A 6 -9.65 -19.92 -0.27
CA ARG A 6 -9.61 -18.46 -0.06
C ARG A 6 -8.18 -17.93 -0.02
N GLU A 7 -7.27 -18.67 0.60
CA GLU A 7 -5.84 -18.32 0.62
C GLU A 7 -5.26 -18.33 -0.79
N LEU A 8 -5.54 -19.36 -1.59
CA LEU A 8 -5.12 -19.45 -2.98
C LEU A 8 -5.71 -18.33 -3.82
N TYR A 9 -6.97 -18.00 -3.61
CA TYR A 9 -7.64 -16.92 -4.32
C TYR A 9 -6.98 -15.57 -4.03
N GLY A 10 -6.66 -15.30 -2.76
CA GLY A 10 -5.97 -14.09 -2.35
C GLY A 10 -4.57 -13.99 -2.95
N PHE A 11 -3.83 -15.10 -2.92
CA PHE A 11 -2.48 -15.18 -3.47
C PHE A 11 -2.48 -14.96 -4.99
N GLU A 12 -3.37 -15.62 -5.71
CA GLU A 12 -3.48 -15.48 -7.15
C GLU A 12 -3.85 -14.06 -7.56
N ARG A 13 -4.76 -13.44 -6.82
CA ARG A 13 -5.18 -12.06 -7.07
C ARG A 13 -4.04 -11.08 -6.82
N TYR A 14 -3.27 -11.30 -5.76
CA TYR A 14 -2.09 -10.50 -5.45
C TYR A 14 -1.04 -10.63 -6.56
N GLU A 15 -0.74 -11.84 -7.01
CA GLU A 15 0.19 -12.07 -8.11
C GLU A 15 -0.27 -11.40 -9.40
N ARG A 16 -1.56 -11.46 -9.71
CA ARG A 16 -2.14 -10.78 -10.87
C ARG A 16 -1.97 -9.27 -10.77
N ALA A 17 -2.23 -8.71 -9.59
CA ALA A 17 -2.06 -7.27 -9.35
C ALA A 17 -0.60 -6.86 -9.48
N LYS A 18 0.33 -7.66 -8.99
CA LYS A 18 1.77 -7.41 -9.15
C LYS A 18 2.17 -7.38 -10.62
N HIS A 19 1.70 -8.33 -11.41
CA HIS A 19 1.97 -8.34 -12.86
C HIS A 19 1.40 -7.11 -13.56
N ALA A 20 0.17 -6.73 -13.23
CA ALA A 20 -0.44 -5.53 -13.78
C ALA A 20 0.38 -4.28 -13.40
N PHE A 21 0.83 -4.20 -12.15
CA PHE A 21 1.67 -3.11 -11.67
C PHE A 21 3.00 -3.05 -12.43
N ASP A 22 3.67 -4.19 -12.57
CA ASP A 22 4.96 -4.28 -13.28
C ASP A 22 4.83 -3.90 -14.76
N ASP A 23 3.67 -4.16 -15.36
CA ASP A 23 3.36 -3.78 -16.75
C ASP A 23 2.93 -2.31 -16.89
N GLY A 24 2.89 -1.56 -15.80
CA GLY A 24 2.43 -0.17 -15.82
C GLY A 24 0.91 -0.01 -15.84
N ARG A 25 0.15 -1.09 -15.68
CA ARG A 25 -1.31 -1.06 -15.63
C ARG A 25 -1.78 -0.83 -14.20
N TYR A 26 -1.50 0.37 -13.70
CA TYR A 26 -1.72 0.72 -12.29
C TYR A 26 -3.19 0.71 -11.89
N THR A 27 -4.07 1.19 -12.76
CA THR A 27 -5.51 1.20 -12.50
C THR A 27 -6.06 -0.22 -12.41
N ASP A 28 -5.58 -1.12 -13.27
CA ASP A 28 -5.99 -2.53 -13.24
C ASP A 28 -5.50 -3.22 -11.97
N ALA A 29 -4.26 -2.94 -11.56
CA ALA A 29 -3.71 -3.46 -10.31
C ALA A 29 -4.54 -2.99 -9.11
N ALA A 30 -4.89 -1.71 -9.08
CA ALA A 30 -5.72 -1.16 -8.01
C ALA A 30 -7.09 -1.83 -7.98
N ARG A 31 -7.71 -2.02 -9.13
CA ARG A 31 -9.03 -2.64 -9.22
C ARG A 31 -9.04 -4.08 -8.70
N ASP A 32 -8.03 -4.87 -9.07
CA ASP A 32 -7.89 -6.25 -8.58
C ASP A 32 -7.80 -6.29 -7.06
N LEU A 33 -7.03 -5.38 -6.48
CA LEU A 33 -6.87 -5.31 -5.02
C LEU A 33 -8.10 -4.76 -4.32
N GLU A 34 -8.78 -3.77 -4.91
CA GLU A 34 -10.06 -3.25 -4.39
C GLU A 34 -11.10 -4.36 -4.30
N ASP A 35 -11.22 -5.17 -5.35
CA ASP A 35 -12.14 -6.31 -5.37
C ASP A 35 -11.80 -7.33 -4.28
N PHE A 36 -10.51 -7.59 -4.09
CA PHE A 36 -10.06 -8.48 -3.02
C PHE A 36 -10.49 -7.95 -1.64
N PHE A 37 -10.26 -6.66 -1.36
CA PHE A 37 -10.62 -6.09 -0.07
C PHE A 37 -12.13 -6.01 0.14
N THR A 38 -12.90 -5.80 -0.93
CA THR A 38 -14.36 -5.83 -0.87
C THR A 38 -14.84 -7.24 -0.49
N ASP A 39 -14.30 -8.26 -1.12
CA ASP A 39 -14.64 -9.66 -0.82
C ASP A 39 -14.23 -10.05 0.61
N LEU A 40 -13.07 -9.57 1.05
CA LEU A 40 -12.58 -9.82 2.40
C LEU A 40 -13.49 -9.18 3.45
N ALA A 41 -13.91 -7.94 3.22
CA ALA A 41 -14.83 -7.24 4.12
C ALA A 41 -16.18 -7.97 4.22
N ALA A 42 -16.71 -8.46 3.09
CA ALA A 42 -17.94 -9.23 3.06
C ALA A 42 -17.79 -10.55 3.85
N ALA A 43 -16.67 -11.23 3.68
CA ALA A 43 -16.38 -12.46 4.41
C ALA A 43 -16.30 -12.24 5.92
N ARG A 44 -15.67 -11.15 6.34
CA ARG A 44 -15.58 -10.76 7.75
C ARG A 44 -16.95 -10.43 8.34
N ALA A 45 -17.81 -9.76 7.57
CA ALA A 45 -19.18 -9.45 7.99
C ALA A 45 -20.01 -10.71 8.20
N GLU A 46 -19.71 -11.78 7.49
CA GLU A 46 -20.36 -13.10 7.65
C GLU A 46 -19.75 -13.91 8.80
N GLY A 47 -18.79 -13.35 9.52
CA GLY A 47 -18.15 -14.01 10.67
C GLY A 47 -17.04 -14.98 10.30
N ALA A 48 -16.55 -14.94 9.07
CA ALA A 48 -15.41 -15.74 8.67
C ALA A 48 -14.12 -15.26 9.34
N ASP A 49 -13.31 -16.21 9.78
CA ASP A 49 -11.96 -15.87 10.26
C ASP A 49 -11.16 -15.23 9.15
N ASP A 50 -10.28 -14.31 9.52
CA ASP A 50 -9.41 -13.63 8.56
C ASP A 50 -8.37 -14.62 8.03
N PRO A 51 -8.56 -15.16 6.81
CA PRO A 51 -7.63 -16.15 6.26
C PRO A 51 -6.30 -15.56 5.81
N VAL A 52 -6.18 -14.23 5.82
CA VAL A 52 -5.03 -13.53 5.22
C VAL A 52 -4.33 -12.62 6.24
N GLY A 53 -4.54 -12.87 7.53
CA GLY A 53 -4.16 -11.98 8.63
C GLY A 53 -2.77 -11.34 8.58
N HIS A 54 -1.81 -11.96 7.90
CA HIS A 54 -0.44 -11.43 7.84
C HIS A 54 -0.03 -10.92 6.44
N GLY A 55 -0.84 -11.14 5.42
CA GLY A 55 -0.54 -10.74 4.03
C GLY A 55 -1.19 -9.44 3.58
N THR A 56 -2.16 -8.94 4.33
CA THR A 56 -2.96 -7.77 3.91
C THR A 56 -2.14 -6.48 3.86
N ALA A 57 -1.13 -6.34 4.72
CA ALA A 57 -0.27 -5.17 4.72
C ALA A 57 0.48 -5.02 3.38
N GLU A 58 1.01 -6.10 2.84
CA GLU A 58 1.68 -6.09 1.54
C GLU A 58 0.71 -5.75 0.40
N MET A 59 -0.50 -6.26 0.47
CA MET A 59 -1.54 -5.95 -0.50
C MET A 59 -1.96 -4.49 -0.43
N HIS A 60 -2.12 -3.93 0.78
CA HIS A 60 -2.41 -2.51 0.97
C HIS A 60 -1.27 -1.64 0.46
N LEU A 61 -0.02 -2.08 0.66
CA LEU A 61 1.15 -1.36 0.17
C LEU A 61 1.15 -1.31 -1.36
N LEU A 62 0.90 -2.43 -2.01
CA LEU A 62 0.81 -2.48 -3.47
C LEU A 62 -0.35 -1.62 -3.98
N LEU A 63 -1.50 -1.66 -3.29
CA LEU A 63 -2.66 -0.83 -3.62
C LEU A 63 -2.31 0.65 -3.51
N ALA A 64 -1.65 1.06 -2.42
CA ALA A 64 -1.21 2.44 -2.24
C ALA A 64 -0.27 2.90 -3.37
N ARG A 65 0.67 2.04 -3.76
CA ARG A 65 1.59 2.32 -4.88
C ARG A 65 0.85 2.45 -6.21
N ALA A 66 -0.11 1.57 -6.46
CA ALA A 66 -0.94 1.62 -7.68
C ALA A 66 -1.76 2.91 -7.74
N TYR A 67 -2.36 3.31 -6.62
CA TYR A 67 -3.07 4.59 -6.53
C TYR A 67 -2.13 5.77 -6.75
N PHE A 68 -0.94 5.72 -6.17
CA PHE A 68 0.07 6.78 -6.32
C PHE A 68 0.43 6.98 -7.80
N HIS A 69 0.73 5.90 -8.51
CA HIS A 69 1.11 5.95 -9.92
C HIS A 69 -0.04 6.33 -10.86
N SER A 70 -1.28 6.06 -10.45
CA SER A 70 -2.47 6.45 -11.22
C SER A 70 -3.04 7.81 -10.79
N ALA A 71 -2.28 8.56 -9.99
CA ALA A 71 -2.63 9.89 -9.49
C ALA A 71 -3.91 9.93 -8.63
N GLN A 72 -4.27 8.81 -8.02
CA GLN A 72 -5.36 8.73 -7.05
C GLN A 72 -4.80 8.95 -5.64
N LEU A 73 -4.34 10.16 -5.38
CA LEU A 73 -3.47 10.49 -4.26
C LEU A 73 -4.15 10.39 -2.88
N GLU A 74 -5.42 10.76 -2.80
CA GLU A 74 -6.18 10.63 -1.55
C GLU A 74 -6.37 9.15 -1.18
N ARG A 75 -6.63 8.31 -2.17
CA ARG A 75 -6.77 6.87 -1.99
C ARG A 75 -5.42 6.23 -1.65
N ALA A 76 -4.35 6.72 -2.26
CA ALA A 76 -2.99 6.27 -1.93
C ALA A 76 -2.66 6.55 -0.47
N ALA A 77 -2.99 7.74 0.03
CA ALA A 77 -2.80 8.11 1.42
C ALA A 77 -3.61 7.20 2.35
N ALA A 78 -4.87 6.95 2.02
CA ALA A 78 -5.73 6.07 2.83
C ALA A 78 -5.18 4.64 2.91
N ALA A 79 -4.73 4.09 1.78
CA ALA A 79 -4.15 2.74 1.74
C ALA A 79 -2.83 2.67 2.52
N ALA A 80 -1.99 3.70 2.43
CA ALA A 80 -0.75 3.79 3.21
C ALA A 80 -1.04 3.81 4.72
N ARG A 81 -2.10 4.49 5.15
CA ARG A 81 -2.52 4.52 6.56
C ARG A 81 -2.94 3.13 7.06
N GLU A 82 -3.53 2.31 6.20
CA GLU A 82 -3.86 0.93 6.56
C GLU A 82 -2.60 0.11 6.84
N VAL A 83 -1.54 0.31 6.04
CA VAL A 83 -0.24 -0.33 6.28
C VAL A 83 0.34 0.13 7.62
N ILE A 84 0.31 1.43 7.89
CA ILE A 84 0.85 2.02 9.12
C ILE A 84 0.09 1.49 10.35
N ALA A 85 -1.23 1.31 10.25
CA ALA A 85 -2.03 0.75 11.34
C ALA A 85 -1.53 -0.66 11.72
N ALA A 86 -1.14 -1.47 10.73
CA ALA A 86 -0.61 -2.82 10.96
C ALA A 86 0.88 -2.83 11.28
N ARG A 87 1.64 -1.88 10.74
CA ARG A 87 3.09 -1.79 10.86
C ARG A 87 3.50 -0.34 11.13
N PRO A 88 3.36 0.15 12.36
CA PRO A 88 3.62 1.57 12.68
C PRO A 88 5.06 2.03 12.44
N ASP A 89 6.01 1.10 12.39
CA ASP A 89 7.43 1.36 12.17
C ASP A 89 7.87 1.17 10.71
N ASP A 90 6.94 0.95 9.80
CA ASP A 90 7.27 0.77 8.37
C ASP A 90 7.62 2.13 7.76
N ALA A 91 8.91 2.40 7.64
CA ALA A 91 9.41 3.68 7.11
C ALA A 91 8.91 3.96 5.68
N TYR A 92 8.84 2.92 4.85
CA TYR A 92 8.39 3.06 3.46
C TYR A 92 6.91 3.48 3.39
N ALA A 93 6.07 2.92 4.27
CA ALA A 93 4.65 3.30 4.32
C ALA A 93 4.47 4.76 4.73
N HIS A 94 5.26 5.25 5.70
CA HIS A 94 5.25 6.67 6.08
C HIS A 94 5.72 7.55 4.92
N LEU A 95 6.75 7.13 4.18
CA LEU A 95 7.24 7.86 3.02
C LEU A 95 6.16 7.94 1.94
N LEU A 96 5.50 6.83 1.64
CA LEU A 96 4.43 6.77 0.64
C LEU A 96 3.26 7.66 1.04
N LEU A 97 2.86 7.64 2.32
CA LEU A 97 1.83 8.52 2.86
C LEU A 97 2.24 9.99 2.67
N GLY A 98 3.43 10.35 3.08
CA GLY A 98 3.93 11.72 2.97
C GLY A 98 4.00 12.20 1.53
N ARG A 99 4.52 11.39 0.62
CA ARG A 99 4.60 11.74 -0.81
C ARG A 99 3.22 11.88 -1.44
N SER A 100 2.28 11.01 -1.07
CA SER A 100 0.89 11.08 -1.54
C SER A 100 0.22 12.38 -1.09
N LEU A 101 0.37 12.74 0.17
CA LEU A 101 -0.18 13.98 0.73
C LEU A 101 0.45 15.21 0.09
N GLU A 102 1.78 15.20 -0.08
CA GLU A 102 2.52 16.31 -0.69
C GLU A 102 2.04 16.56 -2.13
N ARG A 103 1.93 15.51 -2.93
CA ARG A 103 1.46 15.62 -4.32
C ARG A 103 -0.03 15.97 -4.42
N ALA A 104 -0.81 15.61 -3.41
CA ALA A 104 -2.23 16.01 -3.33
C ALA A 104 -2.42 17.46 -2.89
N GLY A 105 -1.34 18.17 -2.58
CA GLY A 105 -1.38 19.56 -2.14
C GLY A 105 -1.51 19.74 -0.63
N HIS A 106 -1.45 18.66 0.14
CA HIS A 106 -1.55 18.67 1.60
C HIS A 106 -0.16 18.70 2.25
N LYS A 107 0.61 19.74 1.94
CA LYS A 107 2.02 19.83 2.36
C LYS A 107 2.20 19.86 3.87
N ASP A 108 1.30 20.50 4.59
CA ASP A 108 1.39 20.57 6.05
C ASP A 108 1.13 19.19 6.69
N GLU A 109 0.16 18.46 6.18
CA GLU A 109 -0.12 17.11 6.64
C GLU A 109 0.98 16.11 6.28
N ALA A 110 1.73 16.38 5.22
CA ALA A 110 2.82 15.53 4.75
C ALA A 110 4.05 15.56 5.66
N ARG A 111 4.25 16.64 6.40
CA ARG A 111 5.47 16.86 7.22
C ARG A 111 5.70 15.76 8.25
N GLY A 112 4.66 15.38 8.98
CA GLY A 112 4.76 14.35 10.02
C GLY A 112 5.20 13.00 9.45
N PRO A 113 4.47 12.45 8.46
CA PRO A 113 4.85 11.20 7.82
C PRO A 113 6.25 11.23 7.19
N LEU A 114 6.62 12.31 6.52
CA LEU A 114 7.95 12.44 5.92
C LEU A 114 9.05 12.45 6.99
N ARG A 115 8.80 13.11 8.11
CA ARG A 115 9.73 13.13 9.24
C ARG A 115 9.90 11.74 9.84
N LEU A 116 8.81 11.00 10.01
CA LEU A 116 8.88 9.62 10.51
C LEU A 116 9.63 8.70 9.54
N ALA A 117 9.41 8.86 8.24
CA ALA A 117 10.14 8.09 7.24
C ALA A 117 11.65 8.33 7.34
N GLU A 118 12.06 9.58 7.54
CA GLU A 118 13.45 9.95 7.74
C GLU A 118 14.03 9.31 9.01
N LEU A 119 13.30 9.43 10.12
CA LEU A 119 13.76 8.92 11.42
C LEU A 119 13.81 7.38 11.45
N LEU A 120 12.84 6.72 10.84
CA LEU A 120 12.74 5.26 10.86
C LEU A 120 13.61 4.56 9.82
N GLY A 121 13.78 5.16 8.65
CA GLY A 121 14.47 4.51 7.53
C GLY A 121 15.51 5.33 6.81
N GLY A 122 15.79 6.56 7.26
CA GLY A 122 16.76 7.43 6.61
C GLY A 122 16.31 8.02 5.28
N TYR A 123 15.04 7.87 4.93
CA TYR A 123 14.48 8.47 3.72
C TYR A 123 14.45 10.00 3.85
N GLY A 124 14.91 10.69 2.82
CA GLY A 124 14.92 12.15 2.83
C GLY A 124 16.24 12.78 3.18
N THR A 125 17.24 11.99 3.61
CA THR A 125 18.60 12.52 3.77
C THR A 125 19.21 12.72 2.37
N ALA A 126 19.59 13.95 2.08
CA ALA A 126 20.03 14.39 0.74
C ALA A 126 21.30 13.68 0.24
N ALA A 127 21.96 12.87 1.06
CA ALA A 127 23.25 12.26 0.75
C ALA A 127 23.23 10.74 0.69
N GLY A 128 22.07 10.10 0.81
CA GLY A 128 21.98 8.64 0.87
C GLY A 128 21.40 7.98 -0.37
N PRO A 129 21.79 6.73 -0.69
CA PRO A 129 21.17 5.96 -1.75
C PRO A 129 19.66 5.73 -1.52
N ALA A 130 19.19 5.86 -0.28
CA ALA A 130 17.77 5.77 0.07
C ALA A 130 16.92 6.86 -0.58
N ALA A 131 17.49 8.05 -0.84
CA ALA A 131 16.77 9.15 -1.49
C ALA A 131 16.43 8.82 -2.95
N LYS A 132 17.31 8.12 -3.66
CA LYS A 132 17.08 7.66 -5.03
C LYS A 132 16.05 6.53 -5.09
N VAL A 133 16.13 5.60 -4.17
CA VAL A 133 15.18 4.48 -4.08
C VAL A 133 13.77 5.01 -3.77
N ALA A 134 13.66 6.07 -2.99
CA ALA A 134 12.38 6.67 -2.66
C ALA A 134 11.65 7.26 -3.87
N ASP A 135 12.39 7.85 -4.83
CA ASP A 135 11.80 8.44 -6.02
C ASP A 135 11.53 7.39 -7.11
N GLU A 136 12.33 6.33 -7.17
CA GLU A 136 12.23 5.27 -8.18
C GLU A 136 11.43 4.04 -7.72
N GLY A 137 11.29 3.84 -6.41
CA GLY A 137 10.69 2.65 -5.81
C GLY A 137 9.18 2.67 -5.61
N PHE A 138 8.52 3.75 -5.91
CA PHE A 138 7.06 3.84 -5.79
C PHE A 138 6.32 3.23 -6.95
#